data_494349d88c94278d3fa89e99c39b20e1
#
_entry.id   494349d88c94278d3fa89e99c39b20e1
#
_cell.length_a   1.000
_cell.length_b   1.000
_cell.length_c   1.000
_cell.angle_alpha   90.00
_cell.angle_beta   90.00
_cell.angle_gamma   90.00
#
_symmetry.space_group_name_H-M   'P 1'
#
loop_
_entity.id
_entity.type
_entity.pdbx_description
1 polymer ?
#
loop_
_entity_poly.entity_id
_entity_poly.type
_entity_poly.pdbx_seq_one_letter_code
_entity_poly.pdbx_strand_id
1 'polypeptide(L)'
;MAFSLALAQEYLPLPGAATGHGPLDRSYALVYRAESPRAVLLLVPGLLGGSTNFALLAEHLRERQPALEVWAWERRANGLEDRQGFLQEDPLAYYGNLPQPDLSPLRQWGLEVHLEDLDLAVEAARQRAPVVLAGHSLGASLATLYAWAHGERLSGLVLLDGGLPDTPLSPEAFWEGTSTPFGPFPGLRALLAGQADPVFRLPFLSPKGLALAEAEAFVAAQRPLEVVPWGPYRATREAQALIKVDDHYSLFPIFSVSVGRAWAREGLSLLGLLQGRLVQTVRGPRGRVVEWRDTGEATDPRAFLRSYARPQTGFSEWYFPFRLLLETAGYPHTGLGLVPKALPYPILALGAGRGLVPDPQGFRLEKVLPGTQAQVRVLEGLTHLDILTEREGRTAQAILAYLSRLGLL
;
A
#
# COMPACT_ATOMS: atom_id res chain seq x y z
N MET A 1 -8.53 -24.80 -19.92
CA MET A 1 -7.14 -24.42 -19.58
C MET A 1 -6.89 -23.07 -20.22
N ALA A 2 -7.03 -22.00 -19.44
CA ALA A 2 -6.59 -20.67 -19.88
C ALA A 2 -5.12 -20.56 -19.53
N PHE A 3 -4.25 -20.54 -20.52
CA PHE A 3 -2.88 -20.10 -20.34
C PHE A 3 -2.95 -18.61 -19.95
N SER A 4 -2.80 -18.32 -18.65
CA SER A 4 -2.46 -16.98 -18.22
C SER A 4 -1.12 -16.67 -18.85
N LEU A 5 -1.11 -15.90 -19.94
CA LEU A 5 0.09 -15.23 -20.42
C LEU A 5 0.63 -14.44 -19.24
N ALA A 6 1.76 -14.87 -18.69
CA ALA A 6 2.41 -14.11 -17.63
C ALA A 6 2.59 -12.68 -18.15
N LEU A 7 1.86 -11.74 -17.57
CA LEU A 7 1.94 -10.33 -17.96
C LEU A 7 3.40 -9.91 -17.85
N ALA A 8 3.95 -9.32 -18.90
CA ALA A 8 5.31 -8.80 -18.88
C ALA A 8 5.42 -7.76 -17.78
N GLN A 9 6.20 -8.06 -16.74
CA GLN A 9 6.41 -7.21 -15.58
C GLN A 9 7.89 -6.83 -15.53
N GLU A 10 8.13 -5.56 -15.23
CA GLU A 10 9.47 -4.99 -15.11
C GLU A 10 9.55 -4.19 -13.83
N TYR A 11 10.62 -4.35 -13.06
CA TYR A 11 10.93 -3.47 -11.94
C TYR A 11 11.89 -2.39 -12.43
N LEU A 12 11.36 -1.18 -12.60
CA LEU A 12 12.03 -0.07 -13.26
C LEU A 12 12.55 0.93 -12.23
N PRO A 13 13.87 1.19 -12.17
CA PRO A 13 14.39 2.34 -11.43
C PRO A 13 14.05 3.63 -12.19
N LEU A 14 13.56 4.61 -11.46
CA LEU A 14 13.22 5.94 -11.95
C LEU A 14 14.17 6.98 -11.35
N PRO A 15 14.47 8.07 -12.06
CA PRO A 15 15.19 9.17 -11.45
C PRO A 15 14.39 9.71 -10.26
N GLY A 16 15.10 10.25 -9.26
CA GLY A 16 14.50 10.90 -8.10
C GLY A 16 15.15 12.24 -7.84
N ALA A 17 14.52 13.04 -6.99
CA ALA A 17 15.00 14.32 -6.52
C ALA A 17 16.44 14.21 -6.00
N ALA A 18 17.28 15.15 -6.36
CA ALA A 18 18.69 15.17 -5.95
C ALA A 18 18.79 15.60 -4.48
N THR A 19 19.02 14.64 -3.59
CA THR A 19 19.18 14.89 -2.14
C THR A 19 20.64 14.71 -1.66
N GLY A 20 21.56 14.39 -2.58
CA GLY A 20 22.96 14.17 -2.28
C GLY A 20 23.29 12.77 -1.76
N HIS A 21 22.35 11.83 -1.86
CA HIS A 21 22.53 10.44 -1.41
C HIS A 21 22.86 9.49 -2.57
N GLY A 22 23.14 9.99 -3.77
CA GLY A 22 23.66 9.25 -4.90
C GLY A 22 22.74 8.11 -5.37
N PRO A 23 23.10 6.83 -5.12
CA PRO A 23 22.27 5.70 -5.57
C PRO A 23 20.85 5.65 -4.98
N LEU A 24 20.62 6.34 -3.84
CA LEU A 24 19.32 6.44 -3.19
C LEU A 24 18.48 7.61 -3.73
N ASP A 25 19.02 8.46 -4.60
CA ASP A 25 18.27 9.51 -5.30
C ASP A 25 17.48 8.93 -6.48
N ARG A 26 16.65 7.92 -6.18
CA ARG A 26 15.81 7.17 -7.11
C ARG A 26 14.50 6.77 -6.45
N SER A 27 13.44 6.75 -7.25
CA SER A 27 12.23 6.00 -6.95
C SER A 27 12.15 4.77 -7.87
N TYR A 28 11.10 3.97 -7.75
CA TYR A 28 10.97 2.74 -8.55
C TYR A 28 9.52 2.56 -9.01
N ALA A 29 9.30 1.68 -9.97
CA ALA A 29 7.96 1.25 -10.33
C ALA A 29 7.96 -0.24 -10.73
N LEU A 30 6.97 -0.98 -10.26
CA LEU A 30 6.61 -2.27 -10.84
C LEU A 30 5.67 -1.99 -12.01
N VAL A 31 6.15 -2.26 -13.22
CA VAL A 31 5.47 -1.90 -14.46
C VAL A 31 4.86 -3.12 -15.12
N TYR A 32 3.57 -3.04 -15.40
CA TYR A 32 2.81 -4.01 -16.20
C TYR A 32 2.68 -3.45 -17.62
N ARG A 33 3.63 -3.83 -18.49
CA ARG A 33 3.81 -3.24 -19.82
C ARG A 33 2.64 -3.48 -20.75
N ALA A 34 2.35 -2.48 -21.58
CA ALA A 34 1.54 -2.58 -22.78
C ALA A 34 2.42 -2.34 -24.01
N GLU A 35 2.21 -3.08 -25.10
CA GLU A 35 2.97 -2.88 -26.35
C GLU A 35 2.72 -1.50 -26.94
N SER A 36 1.45 -1.09 -27.00
CA SER A 36 1.01 0.20 -27.51
C SER A 36 0.03 0.83 -26.52
N PRO A 37 0.53 1.47 -25.46
CA PRO A 37 -0.34 2.00 -24.42
C PRO A 37 -1.16 3.19 -24.93
N ARG A 38 -2.46 3.17 -24.66
CA ARG A 38 -3.36 4.32 -24.85
C ARG A 38 -3.39 5.24 -23.64
N ALA A 39 -3.13 4.67 -22.47
CA ALA A 39 -3.01 5.40 -21.20
C ALA A 39 -2.03 4.67 -20.28
N VAL A 40 -1.43 5.42 -19.35
CA VAL A 40 -0.71 4.89 -18.19
C VAL A 40 -1.51 5.20 -16.93
N LEU A 41 -1.79 4.18 -16.13
CA LEU A 41 -2.29 4.33 -14.77
C LEU A 41 -1.12 4.23 -13.80
N LEU A 42 -0.75 5.34 -13.17
CA LEU A 42 0.31 5.42 -12.17
C LEU A 42 -0.29 5.32 -10.77
N LEU A 43 0.03 4.27 -10.04
CA LEU A 43 -0.54 3.91 -8.74
C LEU A 43 0.41 4.30 -7.61
N VAL A 44 -0.07 5.10 -6.64
CA VAL A 44 0.69 5.61 -5.49
C VAL A 44 0.26 4.88 -4.22
N PRO A 45 1.16 4.15 -3.55
CA PRO A 45 0.81 3.35 -2.38
C PRO A 45 0.57 4.19 -1.12
N GLY A 46 -0.19 3.60 -0.20
CA GLY A 46 -0.50 4.16 1.10
C GLY A 46 0.68 4.15 2.09
N LEU A 47 0.36 4.40 3.34
CA LEU A 47 1.29 4.30 4.46
C LEU A 47 1.83 2.87 4.56
N LEU A 48 3.14 2.71 4.66
CA LEU A 48 3.85 1.42 4.71
C LEU A 48 3.58 0.50 3.50
N GLY A 49 3.00 1.00 2.42
CA GLY A 49 2.66 0.21 1.24
C GLY A 49 3.76 0.22 0.18
N GLY A 50 4.06 -0.96 -0.40
CA GLY A 50 4.94 -1.14 -1.56
C GLY A 50 4.15 -1.38 -2.85
N SER A 51 4.85 -1.60 -3.97
CA SER A 51 4.22 -1.71 -5.29
C SER A 51 3.34 -2.94 -5.45
N THR A 52 3.64 -4.04 -4.76
CA THR A 52 2.83 -5.25 -4.88
C THR A 52 1.47 -5.16 -4.18
N ASN A 53 1.19 -4.08 -3.41
CA ASN A 53 -0.17 -3.76 -2.98
C ASN A 53 -1.15 -3.75 -4.15
N PHE A 54 -0.68 -3.30 -5.32
CA PHE A 54 -1.49 -3.15 -6.51
C PHE A 54 -1.42 -4.34 -7.49
N ALA A 55 -0.70 -5.41 -7.14
CA ALA A 55 -0.45 -6.49 -8.09
C ALA A 55 -1.74 -7.12 -8.62
N LEU A 56 -2.70 -7.47 -7.75
CA LEU A 56 -3.96 -8.08 -8.16
C LEU A 56 -4.85 -7.09 -8.94
N LEU A 57 -4.90 -5.83 -8.51
CA LEU A 57 -5.59 -4.78 -9.25
C LEU A 57 -5.00 -4.58 -10.64
N ALA A 58 -3.68 -4.53 -10.76
CA ALA A 58 -2.98 -4.37 -12.03
C ALA A 58 -3.22 -5.56 -12.97
N GLU A 59 -3.22 -6.79 -12.45
CA GLU A 59 -3.57 -7.99 -13.20
C GLU A 59 -4.99 -7.90 -13.74
N HIS A 60 -5.99 -7.58 -12.93
CA HIS A 60 -7.38 -7.39 -13.34
C HIS A 60 -7.55 -6.29 -14.39
N LEU A 61 -6.84 -5.18 -14.25
CA LEU A 61 -6.86 -4.09 -15.23
C LEU A 61 -6.27 -4.53 -16.57
N ARG A 62 -5.12 -5.17 -16.55
CA ARG A 62 -4.39 -5.61 -17.75
C ARG A 62 -5.10 -6.74 -18.49
N GLU A 63 -5.69 -7.69 -17.77
CA GLU A 63 -6.48 -8.78 -18.38
C GLU A 63 -7.69 -8.25 -19.16
N ARG A 64 -8.36 -7.21 -18.63
CA ARG A 64 -9.54 -6.62 -19.25
C ARG A 64 -9.21 -5.58 -20.31
N GLN A 65 -8.05 -4.91 -20.19
CA GLN A 65 -7.63 -3.83 -21.10
C GLN A 65 -6.13 -3.90 -21.41
N PRO A 66 -5.75 -4.67 -22.46
CA PRO A 66 -4.34 -4.82 -22.86
C PRO A 66 -3.66 -3.52 -23.32
N ALA A 67 -4.40 -2.50 -23.70
CA ALA A 67 -3.86 -1.19 -24.09
C ALA A 67 -3.66 -0.24 -22.90
N LEU A 68 -3.98 -0.64 -21.66
CA LEU A 68 -3.67 0.11 -20.46
C LEU A 68 -2.31 -0.34 -19.92
N GLU A 69 -1.35 0.53 -19.79
CA GLU A 69 -0.10 0.27 -19.05
C GLU A 69 -0.28 0.65 -17.59
N VAL A 70 0.16 -0.19 -16.64
CA VAL A 70 -0.01 0.07 -15.21
C VAL A 70 1.34 0.15 -14.54
N TRP A 71 1.60 1.23 -13.82
CA TRP A 71 2.81 1.48 -13.06
C TRP A 71 2.47 1.56 -11.58
N ALA A 72 2.91 0.60 -10.78
CA ALA A 72 2.82 0.67 -9.32
C ALA A 72 4.11 1.30 -8.78
N TRP A 73 4.02 2.57 -8.40
CA TRP A 73 5.15 3.36 -7.95
C TRP A 73 5.61 2.94 -6.55
N GLU A 74 6.92 3.05 -6.32
CA GLU A 74 7.55 2.86 -5.02
C GLU A 74 8.39 4.08 -4.66
N ARG A 75 8.25 4.50 -3.41
CA ARG A 75 9.04 5.59 -2.86
C ARG A 75 10.51 5.20 -2.74
N ARG A 76 11.39 6.19 -2.73
CA ARG A 76 12.85 6.02 -2.64
C ARG A 76 13.32 5.23 -1.42
N ALA A 77 12.57 5.25 -0.32
CA ALA A 77 12.90 4.52 0.89
C ALA A 77 12.95 2.99 0.69
N ASN A 78 12.26 2.45 -0.32
CA ASN A 78 12.38 1.05 -0.71
C ASN A 78 13.81 0.70 -1.20
N GLY A 79 14.59 1.69 -1.63
CA GLY A 79 16.01 1.50 -1.95
C GLY A 79 16.91 1.19 -0.74
N LEU A 80 16.41 1.37 0.49
CA LEU A 80 17.08 0.98 1.73
C LEU A 80 16.83 -0.47 2.11
N GLU A 81 15.88 -1.14 1.45
CA GLU A 81 15.49 -2.50 1.78
C GLU A 81 16.51 -3.51 1.27
N ASP A 82 17.06 -4.30 2.17
CA ASP A 82 17.89 -5.43 1.79
C ASP A 82 17.01 -6.61 1.35
N ARG A 83 16.79 -6.72 0.06
CA ARG A 83 15.96 -7.78 -0.53
C ARG A 83 16.74 -9.03 -0.96
N GLN A 84 18.04 -9.09 -0.66
CA GLN A 84 18.88 -10.25 -0.96
C GLN A 84 18.41 -11.53 -0.24
N GLY A 85 17.76 -11.38 0.88
CA GLY A 85 17.22 -12.50 1.64
C GLY A 85 16.21 -13.36 0.87
N PHE A 86 15.47 -12.78 -0.08
CA PHE A 86 14.52 -13.52 -0.93
C PHE A 86 15.21 -14.45 -1.96
N LEU A 87 16.50 -14.28 -2.17
CA LEU A 87 17.34 -15.12 -3.03
C LEU A 87 18.12 -16.19 -2.26
N GLN A 88 18.03 -16.18 -0.92
CA GLN A 88 18.69 -17.16 -0.07
C GLN A 88 17.88 -18.44 0.03
N GLU A 89 18.56 -19.52 0.44
CA GLU A 89 17.92 -20.82 0.71
C GLU A 89 16.88 -20.74 1.84
N ASP A 90 17.18 -19.96 2.88
CA ASP A 90 16.28 -19.70 4.02
C ASP A 90 16.05 -18.20 4.22
N PRO A 91 15.04 -17.60 3.54
CA PRO A 91 14.67 -16.22 3.71
C PRO A 91 14.28 -15.86 5.15
N LEU A 92 13.67 -16.80 5.89
CA LEU A 92 13.21 -16.53 7.26
C LEU A 92 14.39 -16.37 8.22
N ALA A 93 15.41 -17.23 8.10
CA ALA A 93 16.63 -17.10 8.88
C ALA A 93 17.38 -15.80 8.56
N TYR A 94 17.43 -15.41 7.27
CA TYR A 94 18.05 -14.18 6.82
C TYR A 94 17.40 -12.96 7.47
N TYR A 95 16.08 -12.79 7.29
CA TYR A 95 15.35 -11.65 7.83
C TYR A 95 15.16 -11.70 9.34
N GLY A 96 15.31 -12.86 9.95
CA GLY A 96 15.48 -13.01 11.40
C GLY A 96 16.67 -12.23 11.97
N ASN A 97 17.68 -11.95 11.14
CA ASN A 97 18.90 -11.21 11.47
C ASN A 97 19.11 -9.98 10.56
N LEU A 98 18.03 -9.37 10.08
CA LEU A 98 18.09 -8.24 9.17
C LEU A 98 19.00 -7.13 9.69
N PRO A 99 20.08 -6.77 8.95
CA PRO A 99 20.94 -5.65 9.30
C PRO A 99 20.17 -4.33 9.11
N GLN A 100 20.48 -3.33 9.94
CA GLN A 100 19.90 -2.00 9.76
C GLN A 100 20.75 -1.19 8.78
N PRO A 101 20.14 -0.58 7.76
CA PRO A 101 20.84 0.36 6.89
C PRO A 101 21.09 1.71 7.59
N ASP A 102 21.86 2.58 6.95
CA ASP A 102 21.89 3.99 7.34
C ASP A 102 20.54 4.65 7.07
N LEU A 103 19.89 5.11 8.14
CA LEU A 103 18.59 5.74 8.10
C LEU A 103 18.65 7.26 8.08
N SER A 104 19.85 7.85 8.07
CA SER A 104 20.05 9.31 8.08
C SER A 104 19.37 10.03 6.90
N PRO A 105 19.30 9.47 5.68
CA PRO A 105 18.63 10.10 4.54
C PRO A 105 17.13 10.36 4.77
N LEU A 106 16.46 9.53 5.56
CA LEU A 106 15.01 9.66 5.82
C LEU A 106 14.62 11.00 6.46
N ARG A 107 15.57 11.67 7.17
CA ARG A 107 15.34 13.00 7.75
C ARG A 107 15.16 14.08 6.69
N GLN A 108 15.73 13.87 5.49
CA GLN A 108 15.64 14.81 4.37
C GLN A 108 14.43 14.49 3.46
N TRP A 109 13.93 13.25 3.47
CA TRP A 109 12.89 12.77 2.58
C TRP A 109 11.49 13.10 3.08
N GLY A 110 11.14 14.39 2.97
CA GLY A 110 9.81 14.91 3.27
C GLY A 110 8.90 14.97 2.05
N LEU A 111 7.81 15.74 2.18
CA LEU A 111 6.79 15.87 1.16
C LEU A 111 7.33 16.45 -0.15
N GLU A 112 8.15 17.50 -0.09
CA GLU A 112 8.75 18.14 -1.28
C GLU A 112 9.51 17.13 -2.13
N VAL A 113 10.41 16.36 -1.51
CA VAL A 113 11.22 15.33 -2.19
C VAL A 113 10.35 14.27 -2.84
N HIS A 114 9.29 13.82 -2.15
CA HIS A 114 8.39 12.80 -2.70
C HIS A 114 7.47 13.33 -3.81
N LEU A 115 7.09 14.60 -3.75
CA LEU A 115 6.35 15.23 -4.86
C LEU A 115 7.24 15.41 -6.09
N GLU A 116 8.52 15.74 -5.93
CA GLU A 116 9.49 15.80 -7.02
C GLU A 116 9.76 14.39 -7.60
N ASP A 117 9.94 13.37 -6.76
CA ASP A 117 10.06 11.98 -7.22
C ASP A 117 8.84 11.54 -8.03
N LEU A 118 7.64 11.90 -7.55
CA LEU A 118 6.41 11.56 -8.24
C LEU A 118 6.29 12.34 -9.56
N ASP A 119 6.75 13.59 -9.61
CA ASP A 119 6.78 14.37 -10.84
C ASP A 119 7.68 13.74 -11.91
N LEU A 120 8.88 13.28 -11.50
CA LEU A 120 9.79 12.56 -12.39
C LEU A 120 9.18 11.22 -12.86
N ALA A 121 8.45 10.53 -11.99
CA ALA A 121 7.74 9.30 -12.36
C ALA A 121 6.59 9.58 -13.34
N VAL A 122 5.82 10.64 -13.13
CA VAL A 122 4.77 11.09 -14.04
C VAL A 122 5.35 11.47 -15.40
N GLU A 123 6.46 12.21 -15.42
CA GLU A 123 7.12 12.61 -16.67
C GLU A 123 7.61 11.36 -17.46
N ALA A 124 8.24 10.40 -16.77
CA ALA A 124 8.63 9.14 -17.40
C ALA A 124 7.42 8.36 -17.97
N ALA A 125 6.32 8.32 -17.24
CA ALA A 125 5.09 7.67 -17.69
C ALA A 125 4.44 8.40 -18.88
N ARG A 126 4.48 9.75 -18.90
CA ARG A 126 3.98 10.58 -20.02
C ARG A 126 4.70 10.34 -21.35
N GLN A 127 5.96 9.91 -21.31
CA GLN A 127 6.68 9.49 -22.51
C GLN A 127 6.05 8.25 -23.16
N ARG A 128 5.22 7.52 -22.44
CA ARG A 128 4.53 6.32 -22.92
C ARG A 128 3.14 6.64 -23.46
N ALA A 129 2.32 7.36 -22.68
CA ALA A 129 0.94 7.73 -23.01
C ALA A 129 0.40 8.75 -21.99
N PRO A 130 -0.79 9.33 -22.19
CA PRO A 130 -1.49 10.16 -21.20
C PRO A 130 -1.56 9.44 -19.84
N VAL A 131 -1.28 10.18 -18.75
CA VAL A 131 -1.17 9.63 -17.39
C VAL A 131 -2.41 9.93 -16.58
N VAL A 132 -2.98 8.89 -15.98
CA VAL A 132 -3.95 9.00 -14.89
C VAL A 132 -3.25 8.60 -13.59
N LEU A 133 -3.27 9.48 -12.61
CA LEU A 133 -2.70 9.23 -11.29
C LEU A 133 -3.76 8.60 -10.39
N ALA A 134 -3.40 7.53 -9.70
CA ALA A 134 -4.28 6.88 -8.75
C ALA A 134 -3.57 6.69 -7.40
N GLY A 135 -4.16 7.17 -6.31
CA GLY A 135 -3.59 7.03 -4.98
C GLY A 135 -4.48 6.19 -4.07
N HIS A 136 -3.87 5.30 -3.28
CA HIS A 136 -4.56 4.52 -2.25
C HIS A 136 -4.19 5.04 -0.86
N SER A 137 -5.18 5.20 0.04
CA SER A 137 -4.91 5.60 1.42
C SER A 137 -4.14 6.93 1.51
N LEU A 138 -3.00 6.96 2.20
CA LEU A 138 -2.05 8.09 2.20
C LEU A 138 -1.59 8.44 0.76
N GLY A 139 -1.51 7.47 -0.14
CA GLY A 139 -1.20 7.72 -1.55
C GLY A 139 -2.28 8.58 -2.24
N ALA A 140 -3.54 8.52 -1.80
CA ALA A 140 -4.60 9.42 -2.28
C ALA A 140 -4.35 10.86 -1.80
N SER A 141 -3.82 11.05 -0.59
CA SER A 141 -3.38 12.35 -0.11
C SER A 141 -2.23 12.91 -0.97
N LEU A 142 -1.19 12.09 -1.21
CA LEU A 142 -0.05 12.48 -2.05
C LEU A 142 -0.49 12.79 -3.49
N ALA A 143 -1.36 11.97 -4.08
CA ALA A 143 -1.90 12.20 -5.42
C ALA A 143 -2.71 13.50 -5.51
N THR A 144 -3.47 13.83 -4.46
CA THR A 144 -4.20 15.09 -4.36
C THR A 144 -3.27 16.29 -4.26
N LEU A 145 -2.25 16.23 -3.39
CA LEU A 145 -1.25 17.29 -3.23
C LEU A 145 -0.44 17.49 -4.52
N TYR A 146 -0.08 16.39 -5.19
CA TYR A 146 0.54 16.44 -6.51
C TYR A 146 -0.38 17.10 -7.56
N ALA A 147 -1.67 16.75 -7.59
CA ALA A 147 -2.62 17.34 -8.51
C ALA A 147 -2.84 18.84 -8.25
N TRP A 148 -2.69 19.32 -7.01
CA TRP A 148 -2.69 20.75 -6.73
C TRP A 148 -1.45 21.45 -7.29
N ALA A 149 -0.29 20.82 -7.24
CA ALA A 149 0.94 21.38 -7.78
C ALA A 149 0.99 21.29 -9.32
N HIS A 150 0.71 20.11 -9.87
CA HIS A 150 1.00 19.71 -11.25
C HIS A 150 -0.19 19.05 -11.96
N GLY A 151 -1.43 19.39 -11.62
CA GLY A 151 -2.62 18.75 -12.18
C GLY A 151 -2.73 18.84 -13.71
N GLU A 152 -2.14 19.86 -14.32
CA GLU A 152 -2.08 20.04 -15.78
C GLU A 152 -1.25 18.96 -16.50
N ARG A 153 -0.41 18.21 -15.79
CA ARG A 153 0.38 17.09 -16.33
C ARG A 153 -0.41 15.79 -16.39
N LEU A 154 -1.57 15.75 -15.74
CA LEU A 154 -2.41 14.56 -15.64
C LEU A 154 -3.59 14.63 -16.59
N SER A 155 -4.07 13.46 -17.01
CA SER A 155 -5.32 13.29 -17.77
C SER A 155 -6.49 12.83 -16.90
N GLY A 156 -6.24 12.54 -15.62
CA GLY A 156 -7.25 12.10 -14.66
C GLY A 156 -6.66 11.83 -13.29
N LEU A 157 -7.53 11.72 -12.28
CA LEU A 157 -7.19 11.40 -10.91
C LEU A 157 -8.16 10.37 -10.34
N VAL A 158 -7.62 9.35 -9.67
CA VAL A 158 -8.38 8.31 -8.96
C VAL A 158 -7.97 8.29 -7.50
N LEU A 159 -8.94 8.35 -6.59
CA LEU A 159 -8.73 8.24 -5.15
C LEU A 159 -9.32 6.90 -4.68
N LEU A 160 -8.49 6.05 -4.06
CA LEU A 160 -8.87 4.73 -3.58
C LEU A 160 -8.81 4.72 -2.05
N ASP A 161 -9.96 4.68 -1.42
CA ASP A 161 -10.19 4.57 0.03
C ASP A 161 -9.23 5.42 0.87
N GLY A 162 -9.12 6.69 0.53
CA GLY A 162 -8.23 7.64 1.20
C GLY A 162 -8.36 9.05 0.64
N GLY A 163 -7.71 9.99 1.30
CA GLY A 163 -7.71 11.41 0.96
C GLY A 163 -6.99 12.24 2.01
N LEU A 164 -6.98 13.54 1.84
CA LEU A 164 -6.41 14.45 2.83
C LEU A 164 -7.20 14.40 4.15
N PRO A 165 -6.53 14.58 5.29
CA PRO A 165 -7.19 14.63 6.59
C PRO A 165 -8.20 15.78 6.64
N ASP A 166 -9.27 15.59 7.42
CA ASP A 166 -10.31 16.61 7.61
C ASP A 166 -9.74 17.91 8.12
N THR A 167 -8.92 17.78 9.13
CA THR A 167 -8.21 18.88 9.75
C THR A 167 -6.73 18.57 9.67
N PRO A 168 -5.95 19.39 8.96
CA PRO A 168 -4.49 19.28 9.00
C PRO A 168 -3.98 19.42 10.44
N LEU A 169 -2.78 18.92 10.68
CA LEU A 169 -2.12 19.15 11.97
C LEU A 169 -2.08 20.65 12.30
N SER A 170 -2.27 20.99 13.57
CA SER A 170 -2.05 22.37 14.03
C SER A 170 -0.58 22.74 13.88
N PRO A 171 -0.24 24.04 13.74
CA PRO A 171 1.16 24.48 13.69
C PRO A 171 2.00 23.94 14.85
N GLU A 172 1.44 23.93 16.06
CA GLU A 172 2.12 23.41 17.25
C GLU A 172 2.38 21.90 17.12
N ALA A 173 1.36 21.10 16.77
CA ALA A 173 1.51 19.65 16.58
C ALA A 173 2.51 19.33 15.44
N PHE A 174 2.52 20.12 14.38
CA PHE A 174 3.43 19.95 13.25
C PHE A 174 4.90 20.22 13.66
N TRP A 175 5.17 21.32 14.38
CA TRP A 175 6.53 21.71 14.72
C TRP A 175 7.07 21.03 15.98
N GLU A 176 6.25 20.93 17.04
CA GLU A 176 6.69 20.44 18.36
C GLU A 176 6.28 18.99 18.63
N GLY A 177 5.26 18.49 17.90
CA GLY A 177 4.72 17.17 18.09
C GLY A 177 3.49 17.16 19.00
N THR A 178 2.94 15.97 19.21
CA THR A 178 1.75 15.75 20.03
C THR A 178 1.77 14.37 20.66
N SER A 179 0.88 14.14 21.63
CA SER A 179 0.64 12.81 22.20
C SER A 179 -0.52 12.13 21.51
N THR A 180 -0.38 10.85 21.24
CA THR A 180 -1.45 10.00 20.69
C THR A 180 -1.71 8.82 21.63
N PRO A 181 -2.82 8.09 21.47
CA PRO A 181 -3.05 6.85 22.21
C PRO A 181 -1.97 5.77 22.00
N PHE A 182 -1.17 5.89 20.92
CA PHE A 182 -0.08 4.97 20.59
C PHE A 182 1.29 5.47 21.07
N GLY A 183 1.35 6.58 21.77
CA GLY A 183 2.56 7.20 22.28
C GLY A 183 2.82 8.60 21.72
N PRO A 184 3.99 9.18 22.01
CA PRO A 184 4.38 10.49 21.51
C PRO A 184 4.55 10.47 19.99
N PHE A 185 3.99 11.48 19.35
CA PHE A 185 4.13 11.74 17.92
C PHE A 185 5.08 12.94 17.76
N PRO A 186 6.34 12.74 17.35
CA PRO A 186 7.34 13.81 17.32
C PRO A 186 7.00 14.86 16.27
N GLY A 187 7.35 16.12 16.55
CA GLY A 187 7.26 17.20 15.58
C GLY A 187 8.44 17.28 14.64
N LEU A 188 8.32 18.12 13.61
CA LEU A 188 9.33 18.26 12.57
C LEU A 188 10.69 18.71 13.12
N ARG A 189 10.70 19.58 14.15
CA ARG A 189 11.96 20.03 14.78
C ARG A 189 12.76 18.89 15.38
N ALA A 190 12.09 17.97 16.09
CA ALA A 190 12.74 16.81 16.69
C ALA A 190 13.30 15.84 15.63
N LEU A 191 12.56 15.64 14.54
CA LEU A 191 13.01 14.82 13.41
C LEU A 191 14.26 15.40 12.73
N LEU A 192 14.23 16.70 12.41
CA LEU A 192 15.36 17.39 11.77
C LEU A 192 16.60 17.47 12.66
N ALA A 193 16.40 17.65 13.97
CA ALA A 193 17.48 17.66 14.96
C ALA A 193 18.06 16.27 15.26
N GLY A 194 17.50 15.19 14.68
CA GLY A 194 17.95 13.82 14.97
C GLY A 194 17.55 13.30 16.36
N GLN A 195 16.63 13.97 17.03
CA GLN A 195 16.14 13.62 18.36
C GLN A 195 14.97 12.61 18.33
N ALA A 196 14.43 12.33 17.13
CA ALA A 196 13.37 11.37 16.91
C ALA A 196 13.77 10.34 15.83
N ASP A 197 13.14 9.16 15.89
CA ASP A 197 13.33 8.10 14.87
C ASP A 197 12.82 8.61 13.52
N PRO A 198 13.64 8.57 12.46
CA PRO A 198 13.22 9.00 11.14
C PRO A 198 12.28 8.02 10.45
N VAL A 199 12.17 6.77 10.95
CA VAL A 199 11.24 5.75 10.46
C VAL A 199 9.93 5.81 11.22
N PHE A 200 8.81 5.85 10.51
CA PHE A 200 7.51 5.66 11.13
C PHE A 200 7.38 4.21 11.62
N ARG A 201 7.08 4.04 12.89
CA ARG A 201 6.87 2.73 13.51
C ARG A 201 5.58 2.71 14.31
N LEU A 202 4.88 1.61 14.24
CA LEU A 202 3.83 1.28 15.19
C LEU A 202 4.38 0.27 16.21
N PRO A 203 3.80 0.19 17.43
CA PRO A 203 4.31 -0.71 18.48
C PRO A 203 4.45 -2.18 18.06
N PHE A 204 3.69 -2.61 17.05
CA PHE A 204 3.63 -3.97 16.52
C PHE A 204 4.14 -4.10 15.09
N LEU A 205 4.55 -2.99 14.43
CA LEU A 205 5.12 -2.98 13.07
C LEU A 205 6.49 -2.31 13.08
N SER A 206 7.52 -3.11 12.88
CA SER A 206 8.90 -2.66 12.72
C SER A 206 9.42 -3.07 11.34
N PRO A 207 10.49 -2.43 10.81
CA PRO A 207 11.12 -2.85 9.56
C PRO A 207 11.42 -4.35 9.48
N LYS A 208 12.01 -4.89 10.55
CA LYS A 208 12.27 -6.35 10.67
C LYS A 208 10.97 -7.16 10.66
N GLY A 209 9.93 -6.69 11.33
CA GLY A 209 8.63 -7.37 11.36
C GLY A 209 7.97 -7.41 9.99
N LEU A 210 8.04 -6.31 9.23
CA LEU A 210 7.54 -6.23 7.86
C LEU A 210 8.32 -7.14 6.91
N ALA A 211 9.67 -7.12 6.98
CA ALA A 211 10.52 -8.01 6.20
C ALA A 211 10.25 -9.50 6.48
N LEU A 212 10.07 -9.87 7.75
CA LEU A 212 9.72 -11.24 8.14
C LEU A 212 8.33 -11.64 7.65
N ALA A 213 7.33 -10.74 7.71
CA ALA A 213 5.98 -11.02 7.20
C ALA A 213 6.00 -11.27 5.69
N GLU A 214 6.78 -10.49 4.94
CA GLU A 214 6.97 -10.72 3.50
C GLU A 214 7.70 -12.04 3.23
N ALA A 215 8.74 -12.38 4.00
CA ALA A 215 9.44 -13.65 3.85
C ALA A 215 8.54 -14.85 4.16
N GLU A 216 7.70 -14.76 5.20
CA GLU A 216 6.71 -15.79 5.51
C GLU A 216 5.69 -15.97 4.37
N ALA A 217 5.16 -14.87 3.82
CA ALA A 217 4.25 -14.92 2.68
C ALA A 217 4.93 -15.51 1.42
N PHE A 218 6.18 -15.11 1.15
CA PHE A 218 6.98 -15.61 0.03
C PHE A 218 7.21 -17.13 0.12
N VAL A 219 7.62 -17.63 1.30
CA VAL A 219 7.79 -19.06 1.53
C VAL A 219 6.45 -19.80 1.50
N ALA A 220 5.38 -19.20 2.07
CA ALA A 220 4.04 -19.77 2.04
C ALA A 220 3.49 -19.90 0.61
N ALA A 221 3.77 -18.94 -0.26
CA ALA A 221 3.37 -19.02 -1.67
C ALA A 221 4.04 -20.19 -2.40
N GLN A 222 5.27 -20.56 -2.03
CA GLN A 222 6.01 -21.67 -2.64
C GLN A 222 5.66 -23.04 -2.03
N ARG A 223 5.40 -23.08 -0.71
CA ARG A 223 5.18 -24.31 0.06
C ARG A 223 3.95 -24.18 0.96
N PRO A 224 2.75 -23.89 0.41
CA PRO A 224 1.57 -23.52 1.20
C PRO A 224 1.16 -24.59 2.22
N LEU A 225 1.29 -25.87 1.87
CA LEU A 225 0.85 -27.02 2.70
C LEU A 225 1.96 -27.56 3.62
N GLU A 226 3.16 -27.00 3.60
CA GLU A 226 4.22 -27.40 4.53
C GLU A 226 3.80 -27.09 5.97
N VAL A 227 3.85 -28.13 6.82
CA VAL A 227 3.44 -28.03 8.22
C VAL A 227 4.63 -27.66 9.10
N VAL A 228 4.53 -26.55 9.79
CA VAL A 228 5.58 -25.99 10.65
C VAL A 228 5.10 -25.79 12.09
N PRO A 229 6.03 -25.72 13.07
CA PRO A 229 5.69 -25.30 14.43
C PRO A 229 5.12 -23.88 14.44
N TRP A 230 4.09 -23.63 15.26
CA TRP A 230 3.48 -22.33 15.44
C TRP A 230 3.09 -22.14 16.92
N GLY A 231 4.02 -21.62 17.71
CA GLY A 231 3.88 -21.59 19.17
C GLY A 231 3.66 -22.99 19.73
N PRO A 232 2.61 -23.23 20.53
CA PRO A 232 2.26 -24.54 21.05
C PRO A 232 1.55 -25.43 20.02
N TYR A 233 1.33 -24.96 18.80
CA TYR A 233 0.58 -25.64 17.73
C TYR A 233 1.47 -25.98 16.54
N ARG A 234 0.85 -26.59 15.53
CA ARG A 234 1.40 -26.75 14.18
C ARG A 234 0.43 -26.11 13.21
N ALA A 235 0.95 -25.47 12.17
CA ALA A 235 0.13 -24.87 11.13
C ALA A 235 0.77 -25.11 9.76
N THR A 236 -0.04 -25.07 8.71
CA THR A 236 0.49 -24.91 7.36
C THR A 236 1.10 -23.52 7.21
N ARG A 237 2.09 -23.37 6.33
CA ARG A 237 2.70 -22.07 6.07
C ARG A 237 1.66 -21.06 5.56
N GLU A 238 0.74 -21.51 4.73
CA GLU A 238 -0.39 -20.69 4.26
C GLU A 238 -1.21 -20.15 5.43
N ALA A 239 -1.59 -21.01 6.39
CA ALA A 239 -2.35 -20.57 7.57
C ALA A 239 -1.53 -19.62 8.46
N GLN A 240 -0.24 -19.89 8.65
CA GLN A 240 0.64 -19.05 9.45
C GLN A 240 0.78 -17.61 8.88
N ALA A 241 0.92 -17.49 7.56
CA ALA A 241 1.05 -16.19 6.89
C ALA A 241 -0.29 -15.43 6.86
N LEU A 242 -1.38 -16.11 6.46
CA LEU A 242 -2.66 -15.45 6.23
C LEU A 242 -3.36 -15.01 7.52
N ILE A 243 -3.18 -15.72 8.63
CA ILE A 243 -3.79 -15.34 9.91
C ILE A 243 -3.32 -13.96 10.43
N LYS A 244 -2.16 -13.50 9.97
CA LYS A 244 -1.58 -12.21 10.36
C LYS A 244 -2.16 -11.03 9.61
N VAL A 245 -2.74 -11.27 8.44
CA VAL A 245 -3.24 -10.23 7.53
C VAL A 245 -4.75 -10.28 7.35
N ASP A 246 -5.40 -11.34 7.79
CA ASP A 246 -6.84 -11.53 7.66
C ASP A 246 -7.62 -10.68 8.67
N ASP A 247 -8.75 -10.11 8.24
CA ASP A 247 -9.57 -9.19 9.01
C ASP A 247 -10.26 -9.81 10.22
N HIS A 248 -10.40 -11.14 10.29
CA HIS A 248 -10.97 -11.84 11.45
C HIS A 248 -9.98 -12.01 12.59
N TYR A 249 -8.68 -11.96 12.30
CA TYR A 249 -7.61 -12.22 13.27
C TYR A 249 -6.76 -10.98 13.54
N SER A 250 -6.88 -9.95 12.73
CA SER A 250 -6.12 -8.70 12.86
C SER A 250 -6.61 -7.84 14.03
N LEU A 251 -5.66 -7.15 14.67
CA LEU A 251 -5.96 -6.09 15.64
C LEU A 251 -6.64 -4.88 15.02
N PHE A 252 -6.40 -4.67 13.71
CA PHE A 252 -6.92 -3.57 12.92
C PHE A 252 -7.59 -4.10 11.65
N PRO A 253 -8.82 -4.68 11.78
CA PRO A 253 -9.51 -5.30 10.66
C PRO A 253 -9.67 -4.38 9.44
N ILE A 254 -9.79 -3.06 9.68
CA ILE A 254 -9.93 -2.06 8.63
C ILE A 254 -8.71 -2.06 7.66
N PHE A 255 -7.50 -2.34 8.17
CA PHE A 255 -6.25 -2.38 7.40
C PHE A 255 -5.84 -3.79 6.99
N SER A 256 -6.77 -4.73 7.01
CA SER A 256 -6.53 -6.13 6.69
C SER A 256 -7.23 -6.52 5.40
N VAL A 257 -7.01 -7.74 4.94
CA VAL A 257 -7.70 -8.34 3.79
C VAL A 257 -8.66 -9.43 4.27
N SER A 258 -9.74 -9.66 3.52
CA SER A 258 -10.70 -10.73 3.77
C SER A 258 -10.32 -11.92 2.89
N VAL A 259 -9.56 -12.90 3.44
CA VAL A 259 -8.95 -14.00 2.66
C VAL A 259 -9.42 -15.41 3.06
N GLY A 260 -10.32 -15.53 4.02
CA GLY A 260 -10.87 -16.84 4.43
C GLY A 260 -10.76 -17.12 5.94
N ARG A 261 -10.57 -18.39 6.31
CA ARG A 261 -10.60 -18.80 7.72
C ARG A 261 -9.54 -19.82 8.06
N ALA A 262 -8.96 -19.68 9.25
CA ALA A 262 -8.18 -20.74 9.86
C ALA A 262 -9.06 -21.91 10.27
N TRP A 263 -8.62 -23.12 10.00
CA TRP A 263 -9.36 -24.35 10.22
C TRP A 263 -8.48 -25.44 10.82
N ALA A 264 -9.02 -26.26 11.74
CA ALA A 264 -8.43 -27.53 12.13
C ALA A 264 -9.45 -28.65 11.96
N ARG A 265 -9.00 -29.78 11.43
CA ARG A 265 -9.86 -30.87 10.99
C ARG A 265 -10.80 -31.43 12.05
N GLU A 266 -10.49 -31.28 13.33
CA GLU A 266 -11.30 -31.78 14.43
C GLU A 266 -11.42 -30.74 15.54
N GLY A 267 -12.50 -29.93 15.44
CA GLY A 267 -12.95 -29.05 16.51
C GLY A 267 -11.93 -28.00 16.97
N LEU A 268 -11.83 -26.93 16.20
CA LEU A 268 -11.26 -25.69 16.72
C LEU A 268 -12.17 -25.13 17.79
N SER A 269 -11.71 -25.03 19.02
CA SER A 269 -12.29 -24.05 19.92
C SER A 269 -11.71 -22.70 19.53
N LEU A 270 -12.47 -21.90 18.83
CA LEU A 270 -12.25 -20.48 18.72
C LEU A 270 -12.51 -19.91 20.12
N LEU A 271 -11.47 -19.75 20.92
CA LEU A 271 -11.59 -18.93 22.10
C LEU A 271 -11.41 -17.49 21.63
N GLY A 272 -12.54 -16.83 21.59
CA GLY A 272 -12.56 -15.36 21.60
C GLY A 272 -11.70 -14.89 22.72
N LEU A 273 -10.57 -14.25 22.40
CA LEU A 273 -9.58 -14.02 23.32
C LEU A 273 -9.49 -12.68 23.76
N LEU A 274 -9.03 -12.64 24.84
CA LEU A 274 -8.72 -11.42 25.49
C LEU A 274 -9.80 -10.42 25.26
N GLN A 275 -10.92 -10.78 25.89
CA GLN A 275 -11.80 -9.76 26.37
C GLN A 275 -11.97 -8.59 25.42
N GLY A 276 -12.77 -8.74 24.46
CA GLY A 276 -13.21 -7.60 23.75
C GLY A 276 -12.65 -7.46 22.37
N ARG A 277 -12.62 -8.52 21.61
CA ARG A 277 -12.63 -8.43 20.14
C ARG A 277 -11.35 -8.07 19.41
N LEU A 278 -10.20 -8.00 20.05
CA LEU A 278 -8.99 -7.54 19.38
C LEU A 278 -8.20 -8.66 18.69
N VAL A 279 -8.21 -9.86 19.23
CA VAL A 279 -7.51 -11.04 18.65
C VAL A 279 -8.34 -12.28 18.85
N GLN A 280 -8.63 -13.01 17.77
CA GLN A 280 -9.11 -14.38 17.85
C GLN A 280 -7.90 -15.31 17.83
N THR A 281 -7.63 -16.01 18.92
CA THR A 281 -6.65 -17.11 18.88
C THR A 281 -7.32 -18.40 18.53
N VAL A 282 -6.68 -19.11 17.62
CA VAL A 282 -7.04 -20.46 17.28
C VAL A 282 -6.36 -21.38 18.30
N ARG A 283 -7.12 -22.02 19.18
CA ARG A 283 -6.62 -23.05 20.07
C ARG A 283 -7.08 -24.41 19.57
N GLY A 284 -6.11 -25.29 19.31
CA GLY A 284 -6.36 -26.72 19.07
C GLY A 284 -5.67 -27.56 20.12
N PRO A 285 -6.06 -28.82 20.35
CA PRO A 285 -5.28 -29.78 21.15
C PRO A 285 -3.89 -29.93 20.55
N ARG A 286 -2.88 -30.16 21.42
CA ARG A 286 -1.50 -30.45 20.99
C ARG A 286 -1.50 -31.54 19.92
N GLY A 287 -0.81 -31.31 18.80
CA GLY A 287 -0.70 -32.25 17.68
C GLY A 287 -1.65 -32.01 16.51
N ARG A 288 -2.64 -31.12 16.62
CA ARG A 288 -3.49 -30.74 15.47
C ARG A 288 -2.83 -29.70 14.58
N VAL A 289 -3.08 -29.81 13.28
CA VAL A 289 -2.59 -28.87 12.28
C VAL A 289 -3.67 -27.86 11.97
N VAL A 290 -3.32 -26.57 12.05
CA VAL A 290 -4.14 -25.47 11.58
C VAL A 290 -3.90 -25.31 10.09
N GLU A 291 -4.95 -25.40 9.29
CA GLU A 291 -4.96 -25.23 7.85
C GLU A 291 -5.69 -23.91 7.50
N TRP A 292 -5.53 -23.40 6.29
CA TRP A 292 -6.33 -22.30 5.78
C TRP A 292 -7.44 -22.82 4.85
N ARG A 293 -8.61 -22.19 4.93
CA ARG A 293 -9.71 -22.43 4.01
C ARG A 293 -10.11 -21.15 3.32
N ASP A 294 -10.13 -21.18 2.01
CA ASP A 294 -10.83 -20.19 1.20
C ASP A 294 -12.34 -20.38 1.39
N THR A 295 -12.99 -19.39 1.98
CA THR A 295 -14.44 -19.36 2.22
C THR A 295 -15.19 -18.52 1.21
N GLY A 296 -14.52 -18.09 0.11
CA GLY A 296 -15.11 -17.27 -0.93
C GLY A 296 -15.18 -15.78 -0.56
N GLU A 297 -14.32 -15.32 0.34
CA GLU A 297 -14.26 -13.92 0.75
C GLU A 297 -13.68 -13.01 -0.32
N ALA A 298 -13.55 -11.70 -0.02
CA ALA A 298 -13.23 -10.69 -1.01
C ALA A 298 -11.95 -10.99 -1.79
N THR A 299 -10.90 -11.47 -1.12
CA THR A 299 -9.57 -11.70 -1.71
C THR A 299 -9.25 -13.19 -1.81
N ASP A 300 -8.68 -13.64 -2.94
CA ASP A 300 -8.20 -15.01 -3.10
C ASP A 300 -6.91 -15.22 -2.28
N PRO A 301 -6.86 -16.16 -1.32
CA PRO A 301 -5.74 -16.34 -0.42
C PRO A 301 -4.43 -16.69 -1.13
N ARG A 302 -4.49 -17.53 -2.17
CA ARG A 302 -3.28 -17.97 -2.88
C ARG A 302 -2.78 -16.92 -3.87
N ALA A 303 -3.69 -16.21 -4.54
CA ALA A 303 -3.32 -15.07 -5.38
C ALA A 303 -2.68 -13.98 -4.53
N PHE A 304 -3.23 -13.68 -3.36
CA PHE A 304 -2.69 -12.73 -2.41
C PHE A 304 -1.27 -13.10 -1.95
N LEU A 305 -1.04 -14.34 -1.50
CA LEU A 305 0.30 -14.78 -1.09
C LEU A 305 1.33 -14.68 -2.23
N ARG A 306 0.95 -15.05 -3.47
CA ARG A 306 1.85 -14.93 -4.63
C ARG A 306 2.18 -13.48 -4.98
N SER A 307 1.28 -12.56 -4.71
CA SER A 307 1.48 -11.13 -4.97
C SER A 307 2.19 -10.40 -3.84
N TYR A 308 2.21 -10.95 -2.61
CA TYR A 308 2.66 -10.24 -1.42
C TYR A 308 4.14 -9.87 -1.45
N ALA A 309 5.01 -10.76 -1.87
CA ALA A 309 6.44 -10.51 -1.92
C ALA A 309 7.10 -11.07 -3.18
N ARG A 310 8.07 -10.33 -3.68
CA ARG A 310 8.93 -10.69 -4.81
C ARG A 310 10.38 -10.37 -4.46
N PRO A 311 11.37 -10.95 -5.13
CA PRO A 311 12.78 -10.64 -4.85
C PRO A 311 13.13 -9.15 -4.98
N GLN A 312 12.48 -8.41 -5.87
CA GLN A 312 12.81 -6.99 -6.13
C GLN A 312 11.94 -6.02 -5.34
N THR A 313 10.72 -6.42 -4.98
CA THR A 313 9.72 -5.54 -4.39
C THR A 313 8.74 -6.31 -3.51
N GLY A 314 7.98 -5.63 -2.65
CA GLY A 314 7.05 -6.25 -1.73
C GLY A 314 5.76 -5.47 -1.52
N PHE A 315 4.96 -6.03 -0.62
CA PHE A 315 3.69 -5.44 -0.20
C PHE A 315 3.91 -4.26 0.73
N SER A 316 5.02 -4.26 1.48
CA SER A 316 5.31 -3.30 2.54
C SER A 316 6.52 -2.45 2.19
N GLU A 317 6.50 -1.20 2.61
CA GLU A 317 7.67 -0.33 2.69
C GLU A 317 8.23 -0.40 4.11
N TRP A 318 9.43 -0.97 4.29
CA TRP A 318 9.97 -1.27 5.62
C TRP A 318 10.46 -0.03 6.36
N TYR A 319 10.98 0.96 5.61
CA TYR A 319 11.61 2.16 6.15
C TYR A 319 10.82 3.43 5.79
N PHE A 320 9.51 3.42 6.06
CA PHE A 320 8.65 4.55 5.71
C PHE A 320 9.11 5.85 6.42
N PRO A 321 9.38 6.95 5.68
CA PRO A 321 9.86 8.19 6.28
C PRO A 321 8.79 8.84 7.18
N PHE A 322 9.09 8.99 8.47
CA PHE A 322 8.16 9.65 9.39
C PHE A 322 7.89 11.11 8.97
N ARG A 323 8.90 11.79 8.44
CA ARG A 323 8.80 13.16 7.92
C ARG A 323 7.74 13.27 6.83
N LEU A 324 7.66 12.31 5.90
CA LEU A 324 6.63 12.31 4.85
C LEU A 324 5.22 12.26 5.44
N LEU A 325 4.98 11.39 6.44
CA LEU A 325 3.68 11.30 7.10
C LEU A 325 3.30 12.63 7.77
N LEU A 326 4.25 13.19 8.54
CA LEU A 326 4.07 14.43 9.27
C LEU A 326 3.76 15.61 8.33
N GLU A 327 4.57 15.77 7.27
CA GLU A 327 4.41 16.84 6.30
C GLU A 327 3.14 16.66 5.42
N THR A 328 2.74 15.43 5.13
CA THR A 328 1.47 15.18 4.44
C THR A 328 0.27 15.54 5.32
N ALA A 329 0.30 15.18 6.61
CA ALA A 329 -0.76 15.54 7.55
C ALA A 329 -0.79 17.04 7.92
N GLY A 330 0.37 17.68 7.88
CA GLY A 330 0.57 19.10 8.16
C GLY A 330 0.89 19.94 6.92
N TYR A 331 0.43 19.54 5.73
CA TYR A 331 0.79 20.15 4.45
C TYR A 331 0.73 21.69 4.39
N PRO A 332 -0.20 22.39 5.08
CA PRO A 332 -0.24 23.86 5.03
C PRO A 332 0.97 24.53 5.66
N HIS A 333 1.69 23.80 6.54
CA HIS A 333 2.85 24.33 7.29
C HIS A 333 4.19 24.04 6.63
N THR A 334 4.20 23.34 5.50
CA THR A 334 5.43 22.94 4.78
C THR A 334 6.06 24.09 3.99
N GLY A 335 5.32 25.16 3.74
CA GLY A 335 5.78 26.27 2.89
C GLY A 335 5.71 26.00 1.38
N LEU A 336 5.19 24.85 0.95
CA LEU A 336 5.12 24.46 -0.47
C LEU A 336 4.01 25.17 -1.27
N GLY A 337 3.18 26.00 -0.64
CA GLY A 337 2.12 26.74 -1.33
C GLY A 337 0.99 25.84 -1.87
N LEU A 338 0.83 24.67 -1.33
CA LEU A 338 -0.19 23.70 -1.74
C LEU A 338 -1.57 24.15 -1.25
N VAL A 339 -2.46 24.46 -2.19
CA VAL A 339 -3.80 24.97 -1.90
C VAL A 339 -4.85 24.21 -2.72
N PRO A 340 -6.06 24.00 -2.15
CA PRO A 340 -7.17 23.41 -2.89
C PRO A 340 -7.48 24.17 -4.17
N LYS A 341 -7.62 23.43 -5.29
CA LYS A 341 -8.00 24.00 -6.57
C LYS A 341 -8.84 23.04 -7.40
N ALA A 342 -9.61 23.60 -8.34
CA ALA A 342 -10.31 22.81 -9.34
C ALA A 342 -9.33 22.13 -10.29
N LEU A 343 -9.67 20.93 -10.73
CA LEU A 343 -8.93 20.20 -11.76
C LEU A 343 -9.65 20.31 -13.11
N PRO A 344 -8.92 20.35 -14.23
CA PRO A 344 -9.51 20.52 -15.56
C PRO A 344 -10.17 19.24 -16.12
N TYR A 345 -10.17 18.15 -15.37
CA TYR A 345 -10.75 16.86 -15.72
C TYR A 345 -11.59 16.32 -14.56
N PRO A 346 -12.58 15.46 -14.85
CA PRO A 346 -13.35 14.80 -13.80
C PRO A 346 -12.46 13.78 -13.05
N ILE A 347 -12.84 13.46 -11.81
CA ILE A 347 -12.12 12.48 -10.98
C ILE A 347 -13.01 11.28 -10.65
N LEU A 348 -12.36 10.17 -10.27
CA LEU A 348 -13.00 8.99 -9.67
C LEU A 348 -12.56 8.86 -8.21
N ALA A 349 -13.50 8.70 -7.29
CA ALA A 349 -13.24 8.38 -5.90
C ALA A 349 -13.99 7.09 -5.52
N LEU A 350 -13.25 6.08 -5.07
CA LEU A 350 -13.76 4.78 -4.67
C LEU A 350 -13.46 4.54 -3.19
N GLY A 351 -14.50 4.47 -2.35
CA GLY A 351 -14.39 4.09 -0.95
C GLY A 351 -14.61 2.59 -0.77
N ALA A 352 -14.09 2.04 0.30
CA ALA A 352 -14.35 0.68 0.76
C ALA A 352 -15.37 0.70 1.89
N GLY A 353 -16.47 -0.05 1.76
CA GLY A 353 -17.59 -0.01 2.73
C GLY A 353 -17.20 -0.44 4.16
N ARG A 354 -16.07 -1.14 4.29
CA ARG A 354 -15.44 -1.52 5.57
C ARG A 354 -14.03 -0.92 5.71
N GLY A 355 -13.71 0.12 4.93
CA GLY A 355 -12.42 0.80 4.87
C GLY A 355 -12.39 2.13 5.61
N LEU A 356 -11.50 3.04 5.16
CA LEU A 356 -11.32 4.38 5.74
C LEU A 356 -12.41 5.35 5.28
N VAL A 357 -12.95 5.16 4.08
CA VAL A 357 -13.97 6.04 3.49
C VAL A 357 -15.22 5.22 3.15
N PRO A 358 -15.98 4.78 4.18
CA PRO A 358 -17.18 3.98 4.00
C PRO A 358 -18.40 4.81 3.54
N ASP A 359 -18.27 6.13 3.48
CA ASP A 359 -19.29 7.07 3.05
C ASP A 359 -18.71 7.99 1.95
N PRO A 360 -19.44 8.25 0.85
CA PRO A 360 -19.01 9.18 -0.21
C PRO A 360 -18.58 10.57 0.29
N GLN A 361 -19.21 11.07 1.35
CA GLN A 361 -18.89 12.38 1.95
C GLN A 361 -17.51 12.38 2.61
N GLY A 362 -16.99 11.22 3.01
CA GLY A 362 -15.67 11.08 3.62
C GLY A 362 -14.51 11.57 2.74
N PHE A 363 -14.69 11.62 1.41
CA PHE A 363 -13.69 12.19 0.49
C PHE A 363 -13.62 13.72 0.53
N ARG A 364 -14.68 14.41 0.99
CA ARG A 364 -14.73 15.88 1.15
C ARG A 364 -14.28 16.65 -0.07
N LEU A 365 -14.65 16.17 -1.24
CA LEU A 365 -14.17 16.68 -2.53
C LEU A 365 -14.48 18.16 -2.76
N GLU A 366 -15.60 18.67 -2.25
CA GLU A 366 -15.93 20.09 -2.33
C GLU A 366 -14.90 21.00 -1.63
N LYS A 367 -14.30 20.50 -0.52
CA LYS A 367 -13.27 21.20 0.22
C LYS A 367 -11.88 20.99 -0.39
N VAL A 368 -11.59 19.78 -0.85
CA VAL A 368 -10.26 19.37 -1.29
C VAL A 368 -10.03 19.70 -2.77
N LEU A 369 -11.05 19.52 -3.62
CA LEU A 369 -10.99 19.73 -5.05
C LEU A 369 -12.21 20.56 -5.50
N PRO A 370 -12.34 21.82 -5.02
CA PRO A 370 -13.53 22.64 -5.22
C PRO A 370 -13.81 22.85 -6.70
N GLY A 371 -15.08 22.67 -7.09
CA GLY A 371 -15.52 22.83 -8.48
C GLY A 371 -15.10 21.73 -9.45
N THR A 372 -14.38 20.70 -8.98
CA THR A 372 -14.02 19.54 -9.81
C THR A 372 -15.20 18.57 -9.91
N GLN A 373 -15.51 18.13 -11.13
CA GLN A 373 -16.49 17.07 -11.33
C GLN A 373 -15.98 15.75 -10.77
N ALA A 374 -16.79 15.06 -9.98
CA ALA A 374 -16.39 13.82 -9.35
C ALA A 374 -17.44 12.72 -9.51
N GLN A 375 -16.97 11.51 -9.79
CA GLN A 375 -17.76 10.30 -9.61
C GLN A 375 -17.30 9.65 -8.31
N VAL A 376 -18.22 9.51 -7.37
CA VAL A 376 -17.94 8.86 -6.07
C VAL A 376 -18.74 7.57 -5.97
N ARG A 377 -18.10 6.49 -5.52
CA ARG A 377 -18.73 5.19 -5.25
C ARG A 377 -18.13 4.58 -3.99
N VAL A 378 -18.94 3.82 -3.27
CA VAL A 378 -18.48 2.94 -2.19
C VAL A 378 -18.65 1.50 -2.65
N LEU A 379 -17.61 0.71 -2.50
CA LEU A 379 -17.60 -0.71 -2.81
C LEU A 379 -17.89 -1.48 -1.51
N GLU A 380 -19.16 -1.89 -1.39
CA GLU A 380 -19.65 -2.56 -0.20
C GLU A 380 -18.93 -3.88 0.09
N GLY A 381 -18.73 -4.17 1.37
CA GLY A 381 -18.13 -5.41 1.85
C GLY A 381 -16.61 -5.47 1.79
N LEU A 382 -15.94 -4.52 1.14
CA LEU A 382 -14.48 -4.46 1.04
C LEU A 382 -13.87 -3.73 2.24
N THR A 383 -12.75 -4.27 2.75
CA THR A 383 -11.86 -3.57 3.68
C THR A 383 -10.98 -2.57 2.94
N HIS A 384 -10.16 -1.84 3.68
CA HIS A 384 -9.20 -0.87 3.15
C HIS A 384 -8.23 -1.48 2.12
N LEU A 385 -7.78 -2.71 2.33
CA LEU A 385 -6.88 -3.39 1.41
C LEU A 385 -7.61 -4.24 0.37
N ASP A 386 -8.82 -4.76 0.67
CA ASP A 386 -9.59 -5.53 -0.31
C ASP A 386 -9.89 -4.73 -1.58
N ILE A 387 -10.01 -3.39 -1.47
CA ILE A 387 -10.22 -2.52 -2.64
C ILE A 387 -9.12 -2.67 -3.71
N LEU A 388 -7.93 -3.15 -3.31
CA LEU A 388 -6.80 -3.41 -4.21
C LEU A 388 -6.67 -4.88 -4.60
N THR A 389 -7.25 -5.80 -3.82
CA THR A 389 -6.92 -7.23 -3.89
C THR A 389 -8.14 -8.12 -4.20
N GLU A 390 -9.35 -7.54 -4.26
CA GLU A 390 -10.58 -8.30 -4.42
C GLU A 390 -10.65 -9.09 -5.74
N ARG A 391 -11.13 -10.34 -5.64
CA ARG A 391 -11.13 -11.32 -6.73
C ARG A 391 -12.10 -11.03 -7.88
N GLU A 392 -13.16 -10.24 -7.64
CA GLU A 392 -14.20 -9.96 -8.65
C GLU A 392 -13.77 -8.85 -9.64
N GLY A 393 -12.79 -8.04 -9.29
CA GLY A 393 -12.28 -6.95 -10.12
C GLY A 393 -13.25 -5.77 -10.23
N ARG A 394 -14.09 -5.51 -9.21
CA ARG A 394 -15.02 -4.38 -9.16
C ARG A 394 -14.30 -3.03 -9.21
N THR A 395 -13.18 -2.93 -8.49
CA THR A 395 -12.31 -1.74 -8.52
C THR A 395 -11.73 -1.51 -9.90
N ALA A 396 -11.21 -2.57 -10.54
CA ALA A 396 -10.69 -2.50 -11.90
C ALA A 396 -11.79 -2.09 -12.90
N GLN A 397 -13.00 -2.64 -12.80
CA GLN A 397 -14.14 -2.28 -13.65
C GLN A 397 -14.51 -0.79 -13.51
N ALA A 398 -14.53 -0.26 -12.27
CA ALA A 398 -14.85 1.15 -12.03
C ALA A 398 -13.77 2.07 -12.64
N ILE A 399 -12.50 1.73 -12.50
CA ILE A 399 -11.38 2.47 -13.09
C ILE A 399 -11.47 2.43 -14.63
N LEU A 400 -11.67 1.27 -15.24
CA LEU A 400 -11.78 1.13 -16.69
C LEU A 400 -12.97 1.91 -17.26
N ALA A 401 -14.12 1.89 -16.59
CA ALA A 401 -15.28 2.70 -16.98
C ALA A 401 -14.99 4.21 -16.88
N TYR A 402 -14.21 4.63 -15.89
CA TYR A 402 -13.77 6.02 -15.78
C TYR A 402 -12.80 6.40 -16.90
N LEU A 403 -11.77 5.59 -17.19
CA LEU A 403 -10.81 5.83 -18.27
C LEU A 403 -11.50 5.90 -19.64
N SER A 404 -12.49 5.04 -19.87
CA SER A 404 -13.29 5.08 -21.12
C SER A 404 -14.08 6.38 -21.25
N ARG A 405 -14.65 6.93 -20.18
CA ARG A 405 -15.34 8.23 -20.20
C ARG A 405 -14.40 9.41 -20.46
N LEU A 406 -13.13 9.29 -20.08
CA LEU A 406 -12.09 10.26 -20.44
C LEU A 406 -11.63 10.13 -21.90
N GLY A 407 -12.11 9.13 -22.66
CA GLY A 407 -11.67 8.85 -24.02
C GLY A 407 -10.25 8.27 -24.12
N LEU A 408 -9.74 7.74 -23.01
CA LEU A 408 -8.38 7.21 -22.93
C LEU A 408 -8.31 5.73 -23.32
N LEU A 409 -9.44 5.01 -23.31
CA LEU A 409 -9.52 3.57 -23.66
C LEU A 409 -10.57 3.31 -24.73
#